data_57af36ed8ff089d3c46856c47bf9c957
#
_entry.id   57af36ed8ff089d3c46856c47bf9c957
#
_cell.length_a   1.000
_cell.length_b   1.000
_cell.length_c   1.000
_cell.angle_alpha   90.00
_cell.angle_beta   90.00
_cell.angle_gamma   90.00
#
_symmetry.space_group_name_H-M   'P 1'
#
loop_
_entity.id
_entity.type
_entity.pdbx_description
1 polymer ?
#
loop_
_entity_poly.entity_id
_entity_poly.type
_entity_poly.pdbx_seq_one_letter_code
_entity_poly.pdbx_strand_id
1 'polypeptide(L)'
;QAEARFLMLSVNNILAPKDGSPITTPSQDMVLGSYYLTIESQGGEKGTGSIYKDYNELLMAYQTKAVELHATVKMRKVLPDGRKGLIESTVGRFIFNENMPQDLGFVDRNEDPFGLEIDFLVDKKALGKIIDKCFRRHGNTKTAEVLDHIKALGFKYSTVGGITVAV
;
A
#
# COMPACT_ATOMS: atom_id res chain seq x y z
N GLN A 1 -25.86 6.11 7.31
CA GLN A 1 -25.88 7.54 7.59
C GLN A 1 -24.80 7.96 8.58
N ALA A 2 -24.62 7.20 9.65
CA ALA A 2 -23.53 7.45 10.57
C ALA A 2 -22.18 7.27 9.88
N GLU A 3 -22.06 6.29 9.00
CA GLU A 3 -20.86 6.08 8.21
C GLU A 3 -20.59 7.23 7.26
N ALA A 4 -21.64 7.74 6.60
CA ALA A 4 -21.50 8.88 5.71
C ALA A 4 -21.03 10.11 6.45
N ARG A 5 -21.58 10.36 7.63
CA ARG A 5 -21.12 11.46 8.47
C ARG A 5 -19.70 11.29 8.92
N PHE A 6 -19.33 10.08 9.28
CA PHE A 6 -17.96 9.77 9.70
C PHE A 6 -16.96 10.04 8.57
N LEU A 7 -17.31 9.62 7.37
CA LEU A 7 -16.47 9.87 6.19
C LEU A 7 -16.35 11.37 5.91
N MET A 8 -17.43 12.11 6.01
CA MET A 8 -17.41 13.55 5.81
C MET A 8 -16.55 14.26 6.86
N LEU A 9 -16.64 13.83 8.10
CA LEU A 9 -15.82 14.37 9.17
C LEU A 9 -14.35 14.04 8.93
N SER A 10 -14.04 12.83 8.46
CA SER A 10 -12.68 12.45 8.11
C SER A 10 -12.13 13.34 7.01
N VAL A 11 -12.92 13.58 5.96
CA VAL A 11 -12.51 14.47 4.88
C VAL A 11 -12.26 15.88 5.40
N ASN A 12 -13.13 16.39 6.25
CA ASN A 12 -12.98 17.72 6.82
C ASN A 12 -11.75 17.84 7.71
N ASN A 13 -11.35 16.74 8.36
CA ASN A 13 -10.22 16.72 9.27
C ASN A 13 -8.90 16.38 8.60
N ILE A 14 -8.90 16.06 7.31
CA ILE A 14 -7.67 15.75 6.58
C ILE A 14 -6.81 16.98 6.39
N LEU A 15 -7.42 18.16 6.26
CA LEU A 15 -6.72 19.38 5.89
C LEU A 15 -6.50 20.30 7.08
N ALA A 16 -5.30 20.90 7.15
CA ALA A 16 -5.05 22.01 8.04
C ALA A 16 -5.75 23.26 7.50
N PRO A 17 -6.43 24.04 8.37
CA PRO A 17 -7.15 25.22 7.90
C PRO A 17 -6.29 26.28 7.20
N LYS A 18 -5.01 26.36 7.54
CA LYS A 18 -4.14 27.43 7.03
C LYS A 18 -3.53 27.14 5.68
N ASP A 19 -2.98 25.95 5.49
CA ASP A 19 -2.14 25.65 4.34
C ASP A 19 -2.63 24.50 3.49
N GLY A 20 -3.77 23.89 3.85
CA GLY A 20 -4.30 22.75 3.11
C GLY A 20 -3.54 21.46 3.30
N SER A 21 -2.57 21.43 4.19
CA SER A 21 -1.82 20.20 4.48
C SER A 21 -2.67 19.21 5.26
N PRO A 22 -2.44 17.90 5.11
CA PRO A 22 -3.15 16.91 5.92
C PRO A 22 -2.86 17.12 7.41
N ILE A 23 -3.91 17.23 8.21
CA ILE A 23 -3.80 17.36 9.67
C ILE A 23 -4.04 16.04 10.38
N THR A 24 -4.65 15.06 9.69
CA THR A 24 -4.94 13.77 10.28
C THR A 24 -3.66 12.96 10.43
N THR A 25 -3.32 12.63 11.67
CA THR A 25 -2.20 11.74 11.94
C THR A 25 -2.66 10.30 11.74
N PRO A 26 -1.87 9.46 11.05
CA PRO A 26 -2.23 8.04 10.91
C PRO A 26 -2.38 7.38 12.28
N SER A 27 -3.40 6.53 12.43
CA SER A 27 -3.61 5.78 13.66
C SER A 27 -2.50 4.74 13.85
N GLN A 28 -2.35 4.27 15.08
CA GLN A 28 -1.36 3.25 15.39
C GLN A 28 -1.57 1.98 14.58
N ASP A 29 -2.83 1.56 14.40
CA ASP A 29 -3.14 0.36 13.62
C ASP A 29 -2.77 0.54 12.15
N MET A 30 -2.99 1.73 11.59
CA MET A 30 -2.58 2.05 10.22
C MET A 30 -1.07 1.95 10.07
N VAL A 31 -0.33 2.51 11.02
CA VAL A 31 1.13 2.50 11.00
C VAL A 31 1.66 1.07 11.13
N LEU A 32 1.17 0.33 12.13
CA LEU A 32 1.63 -1.04 12.37
C LEU A 32 1.32 -1.97 11.21
N GLY A 33 0.10 -1.90 10.67
CA GLY A 33 -0.30 -2.74 9.54
C GLY A 33 0.49 -2.43 8.29
N SER A 34 0.68 -1.14 8.00
CA SER A 34 1.46 -0.72 6.84
C SER A 34 2.92 -1.14 6.97
N TYR A 35 3.49 -0.96 8.15
CA TYR A 35 4.87 -1.37 8.43
C TYR A 35 5.03 -2.88 8.22
N TYR A 36 4.18 -3.68 8.86
CA TYR A 36 4.26 -5.13 8.75
C TYR A 36 4.11 -5.60 7.31
N LEU A 37 3.16 -5.01 6.59
CA LEU A 37 2.86 -5.38 5.19
C LEU A 37 4.03 -5.08 4.26
N THR A 38 4.81 -4.05 4.54
CA THR A 38 5.86 -3.56 3.64
C THR A 38 7.28 -3.91 4.07
N ILE A 39 7.45 -4.77 5.08
CA ILE A 39 8.77 -5.27 5.49
C ILE A 39 9.45 -5.98 4.32
N GLU A 40 10.75 -5.76 4.18
CA GLU A 40 11.56 -6.46 3.19
C GLU A 40 11.66 -7.96 3.48
N SER A 41 11.94 -8.73 2.43
CA SER A 41 12.25 -10.13 2.58
C SER A 41 13.47 -10.32 3.48
N GLN A 42 13.37 -11.29 4.37
CA GLN A 42 14.50 -11.68 5.24
C GLN A 42 15.28 -12.84 4.62
N GLY A 43 14.81 -13.37 3.50
CA GLY A 43 15.37 -14.55 2.86
C GLY A 43 14.73 -15.84 3.35
N GLY A 44 14.57 -16.79 2.48
CA GLY A 44 14.04 -18.10 2.83
C GLY A 44 12.53 -18.20 2.92
N GLU A 45 11.78 -17.15 2.58
CA GLU A 45 10.32 -17.22 2.55
C GLU A 45 9.85 -18.19 1.47
N LYS A 46 8.80 -18.94 1.80
CA LYS A 46 8.18 -19.87 0.85
C LYS A 46 7.65 -19.12 -0.37
N GLY A 47 7.93 -19.63 -1.55
CA GLY A 47 7.45 -19.05 -2.80
C GLY A 47 8.33 -17.96 -3.38
N THR A 48 9.47 -17.68 -2.74
CA THR A 48 10.43 -16.69 -3.27
C THR A 48 10.81 -17.03 -4.71
N GLY A 49 10.79 -16.02 -5.57
CA GLY A 49 11.13 -16.17 -6.98
C GLY A 49 9.98 -16.58 -7.88
N SER A 50 8.79 -16.82 -7.32
CA SER A 50 7.61 -17.14 -8.12
C SER A 50 7.24 -16.00 -9.05
N ILE A 51 6.68 -16.34 -10.21
CA ILE A 51 6.24 -15.35 -11.20
C ILE A 51 4.72 -15.51 -11.38
N TYR A 52 4.00 -14.41 -11.28
CA TYR A 52 2.55 -14.39 -11.42
C TYR A 52 2.15 -13.56 -12.63
N LYS A 53 1.08 -13.98 -13.30
CA LYS A 53 0.61 -13.28 -14.50
C LYS A 53 -0.11 -11.97 -14.17
N ASP A 54 -0.70 -11.88 -12.97
CA ASP A 54 -1.42 -10.69 -12.53
C ASP A 54 -1.59 -10.72 -11.00
N TYR A 55 -2.19 -9.66 -10.48
CA TYR A 55 -2.40 -9.52 -9.05
C TYR A 55 -3.34 -10.60 -8.50
N ASN A 56 -4.37 -11.00 -9.24
CA ASN A 56 -5.32 -12.02 -8.77
C ASN A 56 -4.64 -13.36 -8.55
N GLU A 57 -3.73 -13.74 -9.45
CA GLU A 57 -2.99 -14.98 -9.29
C GLU A 57 -2.06 -14.92 -8.07
N LEU A 58 -1.39 -13.79 -7.88
CA LEU A 58 -0.54 -13.57 -6.71
C LEU A 58 -1.34 -13.67 -5.42
N LEU A 59 -2.49 -12.99 -5.37
CA LEU A 59 -3.33 -12.98 -4.18
C LEU A 59 -3.86 -14.37 -3.87
N MET A 60 -4.25 -15.13 -4.88
CA MET A 60 -4.70 -16.51 -4.71
C MET A 60 -3.59 -17.40 -4.15
N ALA A 61 -2.37 -17.24 -4.66
CA ALA A 61 -1.21 -17.98 -4.14
C ALA A 61 -0.96 -17.65 -2.67
N TYR A 62 -1.09 -16.38 -2.30
CA TYR A 62 -0.94 -15.97 -0.90
C TYR A 62 -2.06 -16.56 -0.04
N GLN A 63 -3.30 -16.49 -0.48
CA GLN A 63 -4.45 -17.00 0.27
C GLN A 63 -4.39 -18.51 0.47
N THR A 64 -3.83 -19.24 -0.50
CA THR A 64 -3.66 -20.69 -0.39
C THR A 64 -2.36 -21.09 0.29
N LYS A 65 -1.59 -20.11 0.76
CA LYS A 65 -0.32 -20.32 1.47
C LYS A 65 0.78 -20.93 0.60
N ALA A 66 0.67 -20.76 -0.72
CA ALA A 66 1.73 -21.15 -1.64
C ALA A 66 2.91 -20.18 -1.59
N VAL A 67 2.69 -18.96 -1.10
CA VAL A 67 3.71 -17.93 -0.98
C VAL A 67 3.50 -17.17 0.33
N GLU A 68 4.60 -16.81 0.99
CA GLU A 68 4.53 -16.04 2.23
C GLU A 68 4.47 -14.54 1.95
N LEU A 69 3.94 -13.79 2.92
CA LEU A 69 3.67 -12.35 2.78
C LEU A 69 4.91 -11.55 2.42
N HIS A 70 6.05 -11.90 2.95
CA HIS A 70 7.29 -11.15 2.74
C HIS A 70 8.23 -11.79 1.71
N ALA A 71 7.74 -12.78 0.96
CA ALA A 71 8.51 -13.37 -0.11
C ALA A 71 8.67 -12.39 -1.27
N THR A 72 9.87 -12.32 -1.84
CA THR A 72 10.12 -11.53 -3.05
C THR A 72 9.66 -12.33 -4.25
N VAL A 73 8.75 -11.76 -5.02
CA VAL A 73 8.15 -12.42 -6.19
C VAL A 73 8.15 -11.47 -7.37
N LYS A 74 7.77 -11.97 -8.53
CA LYS A 74 7.64 -11.18 -9.74
C LYS A 74 6.21 -11.26 -10.25
N MET A 75 5.74 -10.17 -10.85
CA MET A 75 4.41 -10.10 -11.44
C MET A 75 4.50 -9.44 -12.80
N ARG A 76 3.78 -10.01 -13.77
CA ARG A 76 3.72 -9.43 -15.11
C ARG A 76 2.80 -8.22 -15.09
N LYS A 77 3.18 -7.22 -15.87
CA LYS A 77 2.39 -6.00 -16.03
C LYS A 77 2.38 -5.58 -17.47
N VAL A 78 1.21 -5.13 -17.95
CA VAL A 78 1.04 -4.55 -19.27
C VAL A 78 0.65 -3.09 -19.06
N LEU A 79 1.41 -2.18 -19.65
CA LEU A 79 1.12 -0.75 -19.58
C LEU A 79 0.00 -0.39 -20.57
N PRO A 80 -0.67 0.76 -20.38
CA PRO A 80 -1.71 1.21 -21.31
C PRO A 80 -1.25 1.31 -22.75
N ASP A 81 0.03 1.57 -22.99
CA ASP A 81 0.61 1.65 -24.34
C ASP A 81 0.99 0.27 -24.90
N GLY A 82 0.72 -0.82 -24.17
CA GLY A 82 0.97 -2.18 -24.64
C GLY A 82 2.31 -2.76 -24.25
N ARG A 83 3.23 -1.97 -23.67
CA ARG A 83 4.51 -2.49 -23.23
C ARG A 83 4.32 -3.47 -22.09
N LYS A 84 5.10 -4.57 -22.11
CA LYS A 84 5.02 -5.63 -21.11
C LYS A 84 6.31 -5.71 -20.32
N GLY A 85 6.20 -6.03 -19.04
CA GLY A 85 7.36 -6.16 -18.17
C GLY A 85 7.05 -6.96 -16.93
N LEU A 86 8.09 -7.19 -16.13
CA LEU A 86 7.98 -7.84 -14.83
C LEU A 86 8.30 -6.84 -13.74
N ILE A 87 7.51 -6.89 -12.67
CA ILE A 87 7.78 -6.11 -11.47
C ILE A 87 8.26 -7.08 -10.40
N GLU A 88 9.33 -6.74 -9.71
CA GLU A 88 9.82 -7.53 -8.58
C GLU A 88 9.60 -6.77 -7.29
N SER A 89 8.92 -7.39 -6.33
CA SER A 89 8.71 -6.82 -4.99
C SER A 89 8.23 -7.93 -4.07
N THR A 90 7.92 -7.58 -2.81
CA THR A 90 7.33 -8.57 -1.89
C THR A 90 5.83 -8.66 -2.12
N VAL A 91 5.25 -9.79 -1.75
CA VAL A 91 3.79 -9.99 -1.80
C VAL A 91 3.08 -8.87 -1.05
N GLY A 92 3.57 -8.54 0.15
CA GLY A 92 2.96 -7.49 0.97
C GLY A 92 2.95 -6.13 0.30
N ARG A 93 4.04 -5.75 -0.38
CA ARG A 93 4.09 -4.48 -1.10
C ARG A 93 3.15 -4.48 -2.29
N PHE A 94 2.99 -5.59 -2.98
CA PHE A 94 1.98 -5.69 -4.03
C PHE A 94 0.58 -5.47 -3.48
N ILE A 95 0.28 -6.07 -2.32
CA ILE A 95 -1.02 -5.89 -1.66
C ILE A 95 -1.22 -4.43 -1.26
N PHE A 96 -0.20 -3.79 -0.70
CA PHE A 96 -0.27 -2.40 -0.27
C PHE A 96 -0.57 -1.47 -1.44
N ASN A 97 -0.01 -1.76 -2.61
CA ASN A 97 -0.15 -0.90 -3.79
C ASN A 97 -1.46 -1.10 -4.55
N GLU A 98 -2.23 -2.15 -4.30
CA GLU A 98 -3.37 -2.53 -5.16
C GLU A 98 -4.37 -1.40 -5.36
N ASN A 99 -4.76 -0.72 -4.31
CA ASN A 99 -5.72 0.39 -4.41
C ASN A 99 -5.05 1.74 -4.20
N MET A 100 -3.75 1.80 -4.38
CA MET A 100 -2.97 3.01 -4.21
C MET A 100 -2.74 3.66 -5.56
N PRO A 101 -2.87 5.00 -5.67
CA PRO A 101 -2.52 5.68 -6.92
C PRO A 101 -1.07 5.41 -7.27
N GLN A 102 -0.80 5.19 -8.54
CA GLN A 102 0.56 4.87 -9.01
C GLN A 102 1.22 6.09 -9.67
N ASP A 103 0.81 7.30 -9.28
CA ASP A 103 1.31 8.55 -9.81
C ASP A 103 1.63 9.57 -8.72
N LEU A 104 2.09 9.09 -7.56
CA LEU A 104 2.36 9.96 -6.42
C LEU A 104 3.70 10.67 -6.48
N GLY A 105 4.57 10.25 -7.39
CA GLY A 105 5.86 10.92 -7.59
C GLY A 105 7.03 10.31 -6.82
N PHE A 106 6.84 9.15 -6.20
CA PHE A 106 7.97 8.41 -5.61
C PHE A 106 8.82 7.73 -6.68
N VAL A 107 8.24 7.44 -7.83
CA VAL A 107 8.92 6.76 -8.95
C VAL A 107 8.91 7.67 -10.15
N ASP A 108 10.06 7.80 -10.82
CA ASP A 108 10.14 8.48 -12.11
C ASP A 108 9.68 7.53 -13.20
N ARG A 109 8.48 7.77 -13.72
CA ARG A 109 7.87 6.89 -14.72
C ARG A 109 8.57 6.92 -16.07
N ASN A 110 9.41 7.90 -16.32
CA ASN A 110 10.23 7.92 -17.52
C ASN A 110 11.37 6.90 -17.44
N GLU A 111 11.92 6.70 -16.23
CA GLU A 111 13.00 5.74 -16.01
C GLU A 111 12.48 4.37 -15.62
N ASP A 112 11.40 4.31 -14.84
CA ASP A 112 10.82 3.05 -14.37
C ASP A 112 9.31 3.07 -14.58
N PRO A 113 8.83 2.72 -15.77
CA PRO A 113 7.39 2.73 -16.04
C PRO A 113 6.63 1.59 -15.38
N PHE A 114 7.29 0.54 -14.93
CA PHE A 114 6.63 -0.66 -14.40
C PHE A 114 6.60 -0.75 -12.89
N GLY A 115 7.57 -0.21 -12.18
CA GLY A 115 7.75 -0.41 -10.75
C GLY A 115 6.54 0.04 -9.92
N LEU A 116 6.42 -0.52 -8.72
CA LEU A 116 5.39 -0.10 -7.78
C LEU A 116 5.69 1.32 -7.30
N GLU A 117 4.64 2.11 -7.14
CA GLU A 117 4.77 3.47 -6.61
C GLU A 117 5.38 3.43 -5.21
N ILE A 118 4.96 2.48 -4.39
CA ILE A 118 5.44 2.35 -3.02
C ILE A 118 6.18 1.02 -2.90
N ASP A 119 7.49 1.07 -3.09
CA ASP A 119 8.35 -0.11 -3.01
C ASP A 119 9.44 0.11 -1.96
N PHE A 120 9.01 0.50 -0.76
CA PHE A 120 9.87 0.76 0.38
C PHE A 120 9.11 0.45 1.68
N LEU A 121 9.84 0.43 2.79
CA LEU A 121 9.23 0.22 4.11
C LEU A 121 8.36 1.43 4.47
N VAL A 122 7.12 1.16 4.83
CA VAL A 122 6.17 2.22 5.18
C VAL A 122 6.07 2.33 6.70
N ASP A 123 6.91 3.19 7.27
CA ASP A 123 6.82 3.58 8.68
C ASP A 123 5.87 4.78 8.81
N LYS A 124 5.76 5.34 10.01
CA LYS A 124 4.86 6.47 10.26
C LYS A 124 5.19 7.67 9.38
N LYS A 125 6.48 7.99 9.24
CA LYS A 125 6.93 9.12 8.43
C LYS A 125 6.61 8.90 6.95
N ALA A 126 6.90 7.71 6.45
CA ALA A 126 6.61 7.36 5.06
C ALA A 126 5.11 7.40 4.79
N LEU A 127 4.30 6.90 5.72
CA LEU A 127 2.85 6.92 5.58
C LEU A 127 2.32 8.36 5.50
N GLY A 128 2.86 9.24 6.33
CA GLY A 128 2.53 10.66 6.26
C GLY A 128 2.85 11.29 4.90
N LYS A 129 4.01 10.94 4.33
CA LYS A 129 4.40 11.42 3.00
C LYS A 129 3.47 10.90 1.92
N ILE A 130 3.06 9.65 2.01
CA ILE A 130 2.13 9.05 1.04
C ILE A 130 0.80 9.81 1.06
N ILE A 131 0.26 10.06 2.24
CA ILE A 131 -0.99 10.78 2.41
C ILE A 131 -0.86 12.21 1.86
N ASP A 132 0.23 12.90 2.20
CA ASP A 132 0.46 14.26 1.72
C ASP A 132 0.56 14.33 0.19
N LYS A 133 1.33 13.44 -0.42
CA LYS A 133 1.46 13.41 -1.87
C LYS A 133 0.14 13.08 -2.56
N CYS A 134 -0.63 12.16 -1.97
CA CYS A 134 -1.94 11.82 -2.50
C CYS A 134 -2.88 13.02 -2.46
N PHE A 135 -2.88 13.75 -1.35
CA PHE A 135 -3.71 14.94 -1.22
C PHE A 135 -3.31 16.02 -2.24
N ARG A 136 -2.03 16.30 -2.37
CA ARG A 136 -1.53 17.33 -3.29
C ARG A 136 -1.81 16.97 -4.75
N ARG A 137 -1.78 15.70 -5.08
CA ARG A 137 -1.97 15.23 -6.45
C ARG A 137 -3.45 15.05 -6.81
N HIS A 138 -4.24 14.52 -5.90
CA HIS A 138 -5.60 14.05 -6.19
C HIS A 138 -6.71 14.75 -5.39
N GLY A 139 -6.37 15.50 -4.36
CA GLY A 139 -7.35 16.23 -3.56
C GLY A 139 -8.01 15.39 -2.47
N ASN A 140 -9.04 15.96 -1.85
CA ASN A 140 -9.67 15.41 -0.66
C ASN A 140 -10.33 14.05 -0.86
N THR A 141 -11.14 13.92 -1.91
CA THR A 141 -11.96 12.73 -2.12
C THR A 141 -11.10 11.49 -2.31
N LYS A 142 -10.10 11.60 -3.19
CA LYS A 142 -9.19 10.47 -3.44
C LYS A 142 -8.36 10.13 -2.21
N THR A 143 -7.92 11.14 -1.48
CA THR A 143 -7.17 10.93 -0.25
C THR A 143 -8.01 10.22 0.80
N ALA A 144 -9.30 10.56 0.92
CA ALA A 144 -10.20 9.87 1.83
C ALA A 144 -10.35 8.38 1.45
N GLU A 145 -10.48 8.09 0.16
CA GLU A 145 -10.53 6.70 -0.31
C GLU A 145 -9.26 5.93 0.04
N VAL A 146 -8.11 6.55 -0.18
CA VAL A 146 -6.81 5.95 0.14
C VAL A 146 -6.69 5.70 1.65
N LEU A 147 -7.10 6.67 2.46
CA LEU A 147 -7.09 6.51 3.92
C LEU A 147 -7.97 5.36 4.37
N ASP A 148 -9.16 5.22 3.80
CA ASP A 148 -10.04 4.10 4.13
C ASP A 148 -9.39 2.77 3.76
N HIS A 149 -8.73 2.71 2.63
CA HIS A 149 -8.00 1.52 2.21
C HIS A 149 -6.87 1.19 3.18
N ILE A 150 -6.08 2.18 3.57
CA ILE A 150 -4.99 2.01 4.53
C ILE A 150 -5.53 1.57 5.89
N LYS A 151 -6.66 2.11 6.32
CA LYS A 151 -7.31 1.69 7.58
C LYS A 151 -7.69 0.22 7.52
N ALA A 152 -8.29 -0.23 6.43
CA ALA A 152 -8.69 -1.63 6.27
C ALA A 152 -7.47 -2.55 6.28
N LEU A 153 -6.42 -2.20 5.55
CA LEU A 153 -5.17 -2.96 5.56
C LEU A 153 -4.53 -2.93 6.94
N GLY A 154 -4.54 -1.76 7.59
CA GLY A 154 -3.97 -1.59 8.92
C GLY A 154 -4.64 -2.51 9.93
N PHE A 155 -5.96 -2.52 9.95
CA PHE A 155 -6.71 -3.40 10.85
C PHE A 155 -6.37 -4.88 10.59
N LYS A 156 -6.37 -5.29 9.33
CA LYS A 156 -6.12 -6.68 8.96
C LYS A 156 -4.70 -7.13 9.32
N TYR A 157 -3.72 -6.34 8.94
CA TYR A 157 -2.32 -6.76 9.04
C TYR A 157 -1.67 -6.40 10.37
N SER A 158 -2.15 -5.40 11.09
CA SER A 158 -1.69 -5.17 12.46
C SER A 158 -2.11 -6.33 13.36
N THR A 159 -3.29 -6.88 13.15
CA THR A 159 -3.77 -8.05 13.89
C THR A 159 -2.87 -9.26 13.63
N VAL A 160 -2.56 -9.52 12.35
CA VAL A 160 -1.67 -10.62 11.96
C VAL A 160 -0.26 -10.39 12.54
N GLY A 161 0.29 -9.18 12.36
CA GLY A 161 1.60 -8.83 12.90
C GLY A 161 1.65 -8.87 14.41
N GLY A 162 0.59 -8.43 15.07
CA GLY A 162 0.47 -8.47 16.51
C GLY A 162 0.48 -9.90 17.06
N ILE A 163 -0.22 -10.80 16.39
CA ILE A 163 -0.20 -12.21 16.76
C ILE A 163 1.21 -12.77 16.62
N THR A 164 1.89 -12.44 15.53
CA THR A 164 3.26 -12.89 15.30
C THR A 164 4.21 -12.36 16.35
N VAL A 165 4.07 -11.09 16.72
CA VAL A 165 4.93 -10.46 17.74
C VAL A 165 4.63 -10.99 19.11
N ALA A 166 3.37 -11.26 19.43
CA ALA A 166 2.95 -11.76 20.73
C ALA A 166 3.45 -13.19 21.00
N VAL A 167 3.70 -13.94 19.96
CA VAL A 167 4.24 -15.30 20.06
C VAL A 167 5.75 -15.26 20.22
#